data_d1112e7611e24dfc89bcbc8bdd7b1f59
#
_entry.id   d1112e7611e24dfc89bcbc8bdd7b1f59
#
_cell.length_a   1.000
_cell.length_b   1.000
_cell.length_c   1.000
_cell.angle_alpha   90.00
_cell.angle_beta   90.00
_cell.angle_gamma   90.00
#
_symmetry.space_group_name_H-M   'P 1'
#
loop_
_entity.id
_entity.type
_entity.pdbx_description
1 polymer ?
#
loop_
_entity_poly.entity_id
_entity_poly.type
_entity_poly.pdbx_seq_one_letter_code
_entity_poly.pdbx_strand_id
1 'polypeptide(L)'
;MEHTMFCFQCEQTAGCTGCTGKAGACGKSTGTARLQDELTGALIGLARATDHAPGVNAGTWQLLIEGLFTTVTNVSFHDETIRAMISRVHAEKSRLVPGCAACAAACGRTGDYDMAQLWDAQEDIRSLKSLILFGVRGMAAYAHHAMVLGYADETVNRFFAKALFAVGEDWDMEQLLPIVMEVGEKTLRCMALLDRANTESYGTPTPVTVPLTVEKGPFIVISGHDLHDLKLLLEQTEGRGVNIYTHGEMLPAHGYPALKKYAHLKGNFGTAWQNQQKEFAALPAPVLFTTNCLMPPKASYADRVFTTSVVSYPELVHIGEEKDFTPVIEKALELGGYAVDRPFTGINGGSTVMTGFARGAVLSAADTVIEAVKSGAIRHFFLVAGCDGARPGRNYYTEFVKQTPADTVVLTLACGKYRFNDLDLGTIGGLPRLMDVGQCNDAYSAIQIALALANAFGCGVNELPLSMVLSWYEQKAVCILLTLLHLGIRNIRLGPTLPAFLSPNVLNYLVDNFGIAPITTPEADLKQLLK
;
A
#
# COMPACT_ATOMS: atom_id res chain seq x y z
N MET A 1 24.17 20.89 -11.93
CA MET A 1 23.39 21.73 -10.99
C MET A 1 23.26 20.93 -9.70
N GLU A 2 23.68 21.48 -8.61
CA GLU A 2 23.52 20.84 -7.29
C GLU A 2 22.02 20.83 -6.94
N HIS A 3 21.40 19.66 -7.02
CA HIS A 3 19.99 19.50 -6.68
C HIS A 3 19.79 19.73 -5.17
N THR A 4 18.78 20.52 -4.80
CA THR A 4 18.44 20.73 -3.38
C THR A 4 17.88 19.46 -2.74
N MET A 5 17.22 18.60 -3.51
CA MET A 5 16.82 17.22 -3.18
C MET A 5 16.73 16.39 -4.46
N PHE A 6 16.68 15.07 -4.33
CA PHE A 6 16.29 14.17 -5.40
C PHE A 6 15.32 13.09 -4.87
N CYS A 7 14.20 12.88 -5.54
CA CYS A 7 13.26 11.81 -5.21
C CYS A 7 12.37 11.50 -6.41
N PHE A 8 12.28 10.23 -6.83
CA PHE A 8 11.45 9.78 -7.93
C PHE A 8 10.68 8.47 -7.62
N GLN A 9 10.47 8.20 -6.32
CA GLN A 9 9.96 6.92 -5.83
C GLN A 9 8.44 6.71 -5.98
N CYS A 10 7.68 7.72 -6.43
CA CYS A 10 6.22 7.64 -6.57
C CYS A 10 5.74 8.21 -7.91
N GLU A 11 4.49 7.88 -8.27
CA GLU A 11 3.84 8.34 -9.51
C GLU A 11 3.67 9.87 -9.59
N GLN A 12 3.60 10.54 -8.42
CA GLN A 12 3.44 12.00 -8.34
C GLN A 12 4.72 12.78 -8.64
N THR A 13 5.82 12.08 -8.86
CA THR A 13 7.14 12.70 -9.09
C THR A 13 7.08 13.81 -10.14
N ALA A 14 7.73 14.92 -9.87
CA ALA A 14 7.65 16.13 -10.70
C ALA A 14 8.11 15.83 -12.13
N GLY A 15 7.27 16.19 -13.12
CA GLY A 15 7.55 16.01 -14.53
C GLY A 15 7.74 14.55 -14.97
N CYS A 16 7.41 13.56 -14.16
CA CYS A 16 7.74 12.14 -14.35
C CYS A 16 9.26 11.88 -14.49
N THR A 17 10.10 12.72 -13.87
CA THR A 17 11.56 12.62 -13.92
C THR A 17 12.20 12.61 -12.52
N GLY A 18 11.71 13.45 -11.62
CA GLY A 18 12.20 13.55 -10.25
C GLY A 18 11.83 14.86 -9.58
N CYS A 19 11.59 14.82 -8.28
CA CYS A 19 11.46 16.00 -7.44
C CYS A 19 12.87 16.49 -7.09
N THR A 20 13.27 17.63 -7.64
CA THR A 20 14.61 18.22 -7.48
C THR A 20 14.60 19.63 -6.90
N GLY A 21 13.39 20.16 -6.59
CA GLY A 21 13.17 21.52 -6.11
C GLY A 21 13.29 21.68 -4.59
N LYS A 22 12.52 22.61 -4.04
CA LYS A 22 12.49 22.91 -2.60
C LYS A 22 11.58 21.95 -1.80
N ALA A 23 10.70 21.22 -2.49
CA ALA A 23 9.83 20.21 -1.89
C ALA A 23 9.45 19.14 -2.91
N GLY A 24 9.09 17.95 -2.42
CA GLY A 24 8.48 16.89 -3.22
C GLY A 24 7.03 17.20 -3.59
N ALA A 25 6.50 16.57 -4.65
CA ALA A 25 5.10 16.68 -5.03
C ALA A 25 4.13 16.22 -3.92
N CYS A 26 4.57 15.33 -3.03
CA CYS A 26 3.84 14.90 -1.84
C CYS A 26 3.85 15.90 -0.68
N GLY A 27 4.56 17.02 -0.79
CA GLY A 27 4.74 18.00 0.28
C GLY A 27 5.95 17.76 1.19
N LYS A 28 6.73 16.70 0.96
CA LYS A 28 7.96 16.41 1.72
C LYS A 28 8.99 17.52 1.52
N SER A 29 9.57 18.04 2.61
CA SER A 29 10.63 19.05 2.57
C SER A 29 11.94 18.47 2.03
N THR A 30 12.85 19.34 1.60
CA THR A 30 14.22 18.96 1.24
C THR A 30 14.95 18.31 2.42
N GLY A 31 14.76 18.85 3.63
CA GLY A 31 15.36 18.29 4.86
C GLY A 31 14.88 16.86 5.12
N THR A 32 13.58 16.66 5.09
CA THR A 32 12.97 15.34 5.26
C THR A 32 13.44 14.35 4.20
N ALA A 33 13.57 14.80 2.93
CA ALA A 33 14.05 13.93 1.86
C ALA A 33 15.48 13.44 2.11
N ARG A 34 16.38 14.37 2.52
CA ARG A 34 17.78 14.04 2.87
C ARG A 34 17.86 13.10 4.07
N LEU A 35 17.07 13.33 5.12
CA LEU A 35 17.02 12.44 6.27
C LEU A 35 16.52 11.04 5.92
N GLN A 36 15.58 10.91 4.98
CA GLN A 36 15.16 9.60 4.49
C GLN A 36 16.24 8.90 3.67
N ASP A 37 17.09 9.65 2.95
CA ASP A 37 18.27 9.10 2.29
C ASP A 37 19.33 8.68 3.31
N GLU A 38 19.60 9.50 4.34
CA GLU A 38 20.48 9.15 5.45
C GLU A 38 20.01 7.88 6.18
N LEU A 39 18.70 7.78 6.48
CA LEU A 39 18.12 6.58 7.06
C LEU A 39 18.30 5.36 6.16
N THR A 40 18.09 5.51 4.85
CA THR A 40 18.29 4.41 3.89
C THR A 40 19.76 3.96 3.88
N GLY A 41 20.70 4.91 3.86
CA GLY A 41 22.13 4.61 3.96
C GLY A 41 22.51 3.88 5.25
N ALA A 42 21.96 4.30 6.39
CA ALA A 42 22.16 3.64 7.67
C ALA A 42 21.59 2.22 7.69
N LEU A 43 20.40 1.99 7.09
CA LEU A 43 19.79 0.66 6.95
C LEU A 43 20.63 -0.27 6.07
N ILE A 44 21.24 0.24 5.00
CA ILE A 44 22.20 -0.53 4.18
C ILE A 44 23.43 -0.88 5.02
N GLY A 45 23.94 0.05 5.82
CA GLY A 45 25.02 -0.22 6.76
C GLY A 45 24.67 -1.28 7.81
N LEU A 46 23.44 -1.26 8.34
CA LEU A 46 22.94 -2.28 9.25
C LEU A 46 22.81 -3.64 8.55
N ALA A 47 22.29 -3.67 7.32
CA ALA A 47 22.18 -4.89 6.52
C ALA A 47 23.54 -5.55 6.30
N ARG A 48 24.58 -4.77 6.00
CA ARG A 48 25.96 -5.25 5.89
C ARG A 48 26.49 -5.83 7.22
N ALA A 49 26.10 -5.23 8.35
CA ALA A 49 26.47 -5.74 9.66
C ALA A 49 25.82 -7.08 10.01
N THR A 50 24.61 -7.36 9.48
CA THR A 50 23.91 -8.63 9.75
C THR A 50 24.54 -9.84 9.09
N ASP A 51 25.27 -9.68 7.99
CA ASP A 51 25.83 -10.79 7.21
C ASP A 51 26.88 -11.61 7.98
N HIS A 52 27.56 -10.96 8.93
CA HIS A 52 28.66 -11.58 9.69
C HIS A 52 28.47 -11.58 11.21
N ALA A 53 27.34 -11.08 11.71
CA ALA A 53 27.12 -10.93 13.14
C ALA A 53 26.31 -12.10 13.74
N PRO A 54 26.83 -12.78 14.79
CA PRO A 54 26.10 -13.87 15.46
C PRO A 54 24.91 -13.37 16.32
N GLY A 55 24.81 -12.06 16.54
CA GLY A 55 23.84 -11.44 17.45
C GLY A 55 22.56 -10.92 16.81
N VAL A 56 22.28 -11.23 15.53
CA VAL A 56 21.05 -10.82 14.84
C VAL A 56 19.83 -11.47 15.50
N ASN A 57 18.83 -10.68 15.78
CA ASN A 57 17.60 -11.13 16.46
C ASN A 57 16.34 -10.45 15.90
N ALA A 58 15.17 -10.74 16.47
CA ALA A 58 13.89 -10.18 16.04
C ALA A 58 13.88 -8.64 16.06
N GLY A 59 14.52 -8.00 17.05
CA GLY A 59 14.62 -6.54 17.12
C GLY A 59 15.43 -5.94 15.97
N THR A 60 16.47 -6.64 15.50
CA THR A 60 17.23 -6.22 14.30
C THR A 60 16.33 -6.21 13.05
N TRP A 61 15.55 -7.28 12.86
CA TRP A 61 14.61 -7.37 11.73
C TRP A 61 13.50 -6.33 11.82
N GLN A 62 12.93 -6.14 13.01
CA GLN A 62 11.93 -5.10 13.26
C GLN A 62 12.46 -3.72 12.87
N LEU A 63 13.68 -3.40 13.26
CA LEU A 63 14.28 -2.10 12.96
C LEU A 63 14.51 -1.88 11.46
N LEU A 64 14.93 -2.92 10.71
CA LEU A 64 15.03 -2.86 9.25
C LEU A 64 13.65 -2.63 8.60
N ILE A 65 12.63 -3.37 9.04
CA ILE A 65 11.25 -3.28 8.52
C ILE A 65 10.66 -1.89 8.81
N GLU A 66 10.71 -1.42 10.06
CA GLU A 66 10.18 -0.11 10.45
C GLU A 66 10.92 1.03 9.77
N GLY A 67 12.25 0.95 9.68
CA GLY A 67 13.07 1.95 9.00
C GLY A 67 12.74 2.06 7.50
N LEU A 68 12.61 0.94 6.80
CA LEU A 68 12.17 0.92 5.41
C LEU A 68 10.77 1.47 5.24
N PHE A 69 9.82 1.05 6.10
CA PHE A 69 8.43 1.53 6.03
C PHE A 69 8.34 3.04 6.30
N THR A 70 9.14 3.59 7.22
CA THR A 70 9.23 5.03 7.49
C THR A 70 9.57 5.83 6.23
N THR A 71 10.33 5.27 5.28
CA THR A 71 10.73 5.94 4.04
C THR A 71 9.74 5.78 2.88
N VAL A 72 8.66 5.02 3.05
CA VAL A 72 7.58 4.89 2.06
C VAL A 72 6.88 6.25 1.86
N THR A 73 6.40 6.48 0.64
CA THR A 73 5.71 7.73 0.30
C THR A 73 4.50 7.99 1.20
N ASN A 74 4.38 9.21 1.72
CA ASN A 74 3.27 9.66 2.57
C ASN A 74 3.13 8.87 3.89
N VAL A 75 4.26 8.51 4.51
CA VAL A 75 4.33 7.90 5.84
C VAL A 75 4.88 8.90 6.85
N SER A 76 6.19 9.17 6.86
CA SER A 76 6.78 10.09 7.83
C SER A 76 7.25 11.39 7.17
N PHE A 77 6.77 12.51 7.74
CA PHE A 77 7.17 13.87 7.40
C PHE A 77 7.88 14.56 8.57
N HIS A 78 8.09 13.86 9.69
CA HIS A 78 8.61 14.42 10.92
C HIS A 78 10.10 14.13 11.07
N ASP A 79 10.92 15.16 10.91
CA ASP A 79 12.39 15.05 10.86
C ASP A 79 12.97 14.44 12.16
N GLU A 80 12.43 14.77 13.33
CA GLU A 80 12.92 14.25 14.61
C GLU A 80 12.68 12.75 14.75
N THR A 81 11.51 12.27 14.31
CA THR A 81 11.20 10.83 14.29
C THR A 81 12.18 10.07 13.38
N ILE A 82 12.52 10.64 12.21
CA ILE A 82 13.48 10.02 11.29
C ILE A 82 14.89 10.02 11.91
N ARG A 83 15.32 11.12 12.56
CA ARG A 83 16.61 11.16 13.28
C ARG A 83 16.68 10.15 14.43
N ALA A 84 15.61 10.00 15.18
CA ALA A 84 15.52 8.99 16.23
C ALA A 84 15.65 7.57 15.66
N MET A 85 15.03 7.29 14.52
CA MET A 85 15.17 6.01 13.81
C MET A 85 16.61 5.77 13.35
N ILE A 86 17.28 6.76 12.76
CA ILE A 86 18.71 6.67 12.38
C ILE A 86 19.57 6.34 13.61
N SER A 87 19.32 7.01 14.74
CA SER A 87 20.06 6.76 15.98
C SER A 87 19.85 5.33 16.50
N ARG A 88 18.62 4.79 16.42
CA ARG A 88 18.33 3.38 16.77
C ARG A 88 19.08 2.41 15.85
N VAL A 89 19.10 2.69 14.54
CA VAL A 89 19.83 1.88 13.54
C VAL A 89 21.32 1.87 13.84
N HIS A 90 21.92 3.02 14.15
CA HIS A 90 23.34 3.09 14.52
C HIS A 90 23.65 2.37 15.84
N ALA A 91 22.78 2.45 16.84
CA ALA A 91 22.94 1.73 18.09
C ALA A 91 22.92 0.22 17.86
N GLU A 92 21.98 -0.28 17.04
CA GLU A 92 21.89 -1.70 16.70
C GLU A 92 23.10 -2.19 15.91
N LYS A 93 23.55 -1.40 14.93
CA LYS A 93 24.76 -1.68 14.18
C LYS A 93 25.99 -1.80 15.11
N SER A 94 26.13 -0.87 16.08
CA SER A 94 27.20 -0.90 17.07
C SER A 94 27.12 -2.12 18.01
N ARG A 95 25.91 -2.56 18.34
CA ARG A 95 25.68 -3.78 19.11
C ARG A 95 26.11 -5.04 18.36
N LEU A 96 25.81 -5.11 17.07
CA LEU A 96 26.15 -6.27 16.22
C LEU A 96 27.66 -6.36 15.95
N VAL A 97 28.35 -5.23 15.83
CA VAL A 97 29.78 -5.17 15.50
C VAL A 97 30.52 -4.34 16.57
N PRO A 98 30.67 -4.89 17.79
CA PRO A 98 31.37 -4.18 18.87
C PRO A 98 32.85 -4.01 18.51
N GLY A 99 33.37 -2.79 18.64
CA GLY A 99 34.74 -2.41 18.27
C GLY A 99 34.84 -1.61 16.97
N CYS A 100 33.79 -1.56 16.17
CA CYS A 100 33.71 -0.68 15.00
C CYS A 100 33.09 0.70 15.30
N ALA A 101 32.74 1.02 16.54
CA ALA A 101 32.16 2.33 16.90
C ALA A 101 33.10 3.50 16.54
N ALA A 102 34.43 3.30 16.61
CA ALA A 102 35.43 4.25 16.13
C ALA A 102 35.72 4.13 14.61
N CYS A 103 35.32 3.03 13.98
CA CYS A 103 35.50 2.73 12.56
C CYS A 103 34.21 2.86 11.73
N ALA A 104 33.08 3.23 12.32
CA ALA A 104 31.79 3.29 11.62
C ALA A 104 31.82 4.15 10.35
N ALA A 105 32.68 5.15 10.32
CA ALA A 105 32.93 5.99 9.14
C ALA A 105 34.09 5.51 8.24
N ALA A 106 34.92 4.58 8.70
CA ALA A 106 36.16 4.21 8.00
C ALA A 106 36.26 2.73 7.60
N CYS A 107 35.44 1.86 8.16
CA CYS A 107 35.42 0.44 7.82
C CYS A 107 34.47 0.21 6.63
N GLY A 108 35.00 0.16 5.41
CA GLY A 108 34.23 0.06 4.16
C GLY A 108 33.25 -1.12 4.05
N ARG A 109 33.16 -1.96 5.07
CA ARG A 109 32.25 -3.12 5.13
C ARG A 109 30.94 -2.89 5.89
N THR A 110 30.87 -1.92 6.82
CA THR A 110 29.67 -1.65 7.65
C THR A 110 29.33 -0.17 7.74
N GLY A 111 30.01 0.67 6.95
CA GLY A 111 29.70 2.10 6.83
C GLY A 111 28.32 2.34 6.25
N ASP A 112 27.72 3.47 6.59
CA ASP A 112 26.49 3.91 5.94
C ASP A 112 26.74 4.11 4.44
N TYR A 113 25.72 3.81 3.65
CA TYR A 113 25.81 3.99 2.21
C TYR A 113 25.43 5.44 1.85
N ASP A 114 26.26 6.08 1.03
CA ASP A 114 25.90 7.40 0.49
C ASP A 114 24.92 7.23 -0.68
N MET A 115 23.68 7.64 -0.45
CA MET A 115 22.61 7.54 -1.46
C MET A 115 22.89 8.34 -2.73
N ALA A 116 23.80 9.32 -2.72
CA ALA A 116 24.24 10.00 -3.94
C ALA A 116 24.87 9.01 -4.93
N GLN A 117 25.56 7.98 -4.46
CA GLN A 117 26.13 6.94 -5.33
C GLN A 117 25.03 6.18 -6.10
N LEU A 118 23.86 5.98 -5.50
CA LEU A 118 22.71 5.38 -6.19
C LEU A 118 22.10 6.36 -7.19
N TRP A 119 21.88 7.61 -6.76
CA TRP A 119 21.18 8.59 -7.60
C TRP A 119 22.01 9.01 -8.82
N ASP A 120 23.34 8.99 -8.71
CA ASP A 120 24.29 9.34 -9.77
C ASP A 120 24.79 8.12 -10.56
N ALA A 121 24.36 6.89 -10.23
CA ALA A 121 24.74 5.67 -10.93
C ALA A 121 24.29 5.68 -12.40
N GLN A 122 24.93 4.85 -13.21
CA GLN A 122 24.51 4.57 -14.59
C GLN A 122 23.01 4.21 -14.61
N GLU A 123 22.28 4.69 -15.61
CA GLU A 123 20.82 4.72 -15.63
C GLU A 123 20.17 3.34 -15.41
N ASP A 124 20.71 2.29 -16.06
CA ASP A 124 20.16 0.92 -15.90
C ASP A 124 20.45 0.35 -14.52
N ILE A 125 21.65 0.59 -13.98
CA ILE A 125 22.04 0.20 -12.61
C ILE A 125 21.16 0.93 -11.60
N ARG A 126 20.99 2.24 -11.75
CA ARG A 126 20.08 3.04 -10.92
C ARG A 126 18.65 2.50 -10.97
N SER A 127 18.18 2.13 -12.15
CA SER A 127 16.85 1.57 -12.37
C SER A 127 16.66 0.23 -11.62
N LEU A 128 17.59 -0.71 -11.76
CA LEU A 128 17.52 -2.00 -11.08
C LEU A 128 17.64 -1.88 -9.57
N LYS A 129 18.58 -1.07 -9.07
CA LYS A 129 18.71 -0.79 -7.63
C LYS A 129 17.47 -0.10 -7.07
N SER A 130 16.83 0.80 -7.84
CA SER A 130 15.57 1.45 -7.46
C SER A 130 14.42 0.44 -7.39
N LEU A 131 14.31 -0.50 -8.33
CA LEU A 131 13.33 -1.58 -8.28
C LEU A 131 13.49 -2.44 -7.03
N ILE A 132 14.72 -2.80 -6.67
CA ILE A 132 15.02 -3.55 -5.44
C ILE A 132 14.61 -2.72 -4.21
N LEU A 133 15.12 -1.50 -4.08
CA LEU A 133 14.90 -0.63 -2.91
C LEU A 133 13.41 -0.30 -2.71
N PHE A 134 12.72 0.08 -3.79
CA PHE A 134 11.30 0.43 -3.69
C PHE A 134 10.44 -0.82 -3.50
N GLY A 135 10.81 -1.94 -4.10
CA GLY A 135 10.18 -3.22 -3.84
C GLY A 135 10.25 -3.62 -2.36
N VAL A 136 11.43 -3.60 -1.74
CA VAL A 136 11.56 -3.95 -0.32
C VAL A 136 10.96 -2.92 0.62
N ARG A 137 10.90 -1.63 0.25
CA ARG A 137 10.12 -0.63 1.00
C ARG A 137 8.62 -1.00 1.03
N GLY A 138 8.07 -1.39 -0.11
CA GLY A 138 6.67 -1.85 -0.18
C GLY A 138 6.44 -3.14 0.60
N MET A 139 7.34 -4.12 0.48
CA MET A 139 7.28 -5.38 1.23
C MET A 139 7.39 -5.15 2.74
N ALA A 140 8.16 -4.15 3.19
CA ALA A 140 8.30 -3.81 4.61
C ALA A 140 6.98 -3.39 5.25
N ALA A 141 6.10 -2.71 4.52
CA ALA A 141 4.77 -2.39 5.01
C ALA A 141 3.96 -3.65 5.31
N TYR A 142 4.01 -4.66 4.44
CA TYR A 142 3.32 -5.94 4.66
C TYR A 142 3.92 -6.74 5.82
N ALA A 143 5.24 -6.79 5.90
CA ALA A 143 5.94 -7.45 6.99
C ALA A 143 5.63 -6.78 8.34
N HIS A 144 5.54 -5.45 8.40
CA HIS A 144 5.17 -4.70 9.59
C HIS A 144 3.76 -5.09 10.08
N HIS A 145 2.77 -5.11 9.18
CA HIS A 145 1.41 -5.50 9.56
C HIS A 145 1.30 -6.95 10.05
N ALA A 146 2.07 -7.88 9.49
CA ALA A 146 2.14 -9.24 9.99
C ALA A 146 2.82 -9.29 11.37
N MET A 147 3.90 -8.52 11.54
CA MET A 147 4.70 -8.49 12.77
C MET A 147 3.92 -7.94 13.96
N VAL A 148 3.11 -6.89 13.80
CA VAL A 148 2.28 -6.36 14.90
C VAL A 148 1.21 -7.35 15.38
N LEU A 149 0.88 -8.35 14.55
CA LEU A 149 0.02 -9.47 14.89
C LEU A 149 0.79 -10.69 15.43
N GLY A 150 2.10 -10.58 15.62
CA GLY A 150 2.96 -11.66 16.13
C GLY A 150 3.42 -12.67 15.06
N TYR A 151 3.26 -12.37 13.78
CA TYR A 151 3.67 -13.24 12.68
C TYR A 151 4.99 -12.75 12.06
N ALA A 152 5.93 -13.65 11.91
CA ALA A 152 7.22 -13.38 11.28
C ALA A 152 7.65 -14.57 10.40
N ASP A 153 8.46 -14.30 9.39
CA ASP A 153 9.08 -15.29 8.53
C ASP A 153 10.56 -14.96 8.37
N GLU A 154 11.43 -15.84 8.88
CA GLU A 154 12.87 -15.61 8.87
C GLU A 154 13.45 -15.51 7.45
N THR A 155 12.86 -16.20 6.47
CA THR A 155 13.29 -16.11 5.06
C THR A 155 13.00 -14.71 4.49
N VAL A 156 11.84 -14.13 4.83
CA VAL A 156 11.47 -12.77 4.46
C VAL A 156 12.37 -11.77 5.19
N ASN A 157 12.60 -11.96 6.49
CA ASN A 157 13.42 -11.07 7.31
C ASN A 157 14.87 -10.99 6.78
N ARG A 158 15.50 -12.13 6.52
CA ARG A 158 16.86 -12.19 5.95
C ARG A 158 16.94 -11.57 4.56
N PHE A 159 15.87 -11.65 3.79
CA PHE A 159 15.86 -11.08 2.46
C PHE A 159 15.89 -9.54 2.48
N PHE A 160 15.33 -8.87 3.47
CA PHE A 160 15.49 -7.41 3.62
C PHE A 160 16.97 -7.03 3.69
N ALA A 161 17.75 -7.73 4.51
CA ALA A 161 19.19 -7.49 4.61
C ALA A 161 19.91 -7.80 3.29
N LYS A 162 19.62 -8.94 2.65
CA LYS A 162 20.20 -9.31 1.35
C LYS A 162 19.92 -8.28 0.27
N ALA A 163 18.69 -7.80 0.17
CA ALA A 163 18.29 -6.81 -0.82
C ALA A 163 18.97 -5.44 -0.58
N LEU A 164 19.01 -4.97 0.67
CA LEU A 164 19.70 -3.75 1.02
C LEU A 164 21.22 -3.86 0.80
N PHE A 165 21.82 -5.00 1.10
CA PHE A 165 23.20 -5.29 0.77
C PHE A 165 23.46 -5.12 -0.73
N ALA A 166 22.64 -5.77 -1.58
CA ALA A 166 22.77 -5.67 -3.04
C ALA A 166 22.66 -4.21 -3.56
N VAL A 167 21.78 -3.39 -2.96
CA VAL A 167 21.69 -1.96 -3.30
C VAL A 167 22.97 -1.22 -2.96
N GLY A 168 23.63 -1.58 -1.86
CA GLY A 168 24.85 -0.95 -1.38
C GLY A 168 26.15 -1.37 -2.11
N GLU A 169 26.11 -2.45 -2.92
CA GLU A 169 27.29 -2.99 -3.58
C GLU A 169 27.45 -2.46 -5.02
N ASP A 170 28.69 -2.49 -5.52
CA ASP A 170 29.00 -2.12 -6.91
C ASP A 170 28.78 -3.32 -7.85
N TRP A 171 27.50 -3.73 -7.96
CA TRP A 171 27.08 -4.86 -8.77
C TRP A 171 26.60 -4.42 -10.15
N ASP A 172 26.87 -5.26 -11.14
CA ASP A 172 26.39 -5.10 -12.51
C ASP A 172 24.93 -5.58 -12.69
N MET A 173 24.42 -5.46 -13.92
CA MET A 173 23.06 -5.86 -14.26
C MET A 173 22.80 -7.36 -14.09
N GLU A 174 23.80 -8.20 -14.38
CA GLU A 174 23.68 -9.67 -14.28
C GLU A 174 23.53 -10.12 -12.82
N GLN A 175 24.19 -9.39 -11.90
CA GLN A 175 24.09 -9.62 -10.45
C GLN A 175 22.81 -9.04 -9.85
N LEU A 176 22.33 -7.88 -10.32
CA LEU A 176 21.17 -7.18 -9.79
C LEU A 176 19.83 -7.78 -10.24
N LEU A 177 19.72 -8.22 -11.51
CA LEU A 177 18.47 -8.72 -12.06
C LEU A 177 17.88 -9.91 -11.29
N PRO A 178 18.67 -10.92 -10.86
CA PRO A 178 18.16 -12.00 -10.01
C PRO A 178 17.57 -11.48 -8.68
N ILE A 179 18.16 -10.46 -8.09
CA ILE A 179 17.64 -9.85 -6.83
C ILE A 179 16.30 -9.15 -7.10
N VAL A 180 16.15 -8.44 -8.21
CA VAL A 180 14.86 -7.84 -8.62
C VAL A 180 13.75 -8.90 -8.69
N MET A 181 14.05 -10.05 -9.31
CA MET A 181 13.08 -11.16 -9.41
C MET A 181 12.80 -11.80 -8.04
N GLU A 182 13.82 -11.91 -7.20
CA GLU A 182 13.67 -12.44 -5.83
C GLU A 182 12.84 -11.50 -4.93
N VAL A 183 12.85 -10.18 -5.15
CA VAL A 183 11.90 -9.26 -4.49
C VAL A 183 10.47 -9.73 -4.74
N GLY A 184 10.12 -10.08 -5.97
CA GLY A 184 8.79 -10.57 -6.32
C GLY A 184 8.42 -11.87 -5.58
N GLU A 185 9.34 -12.85 -5.53
CA GLU A 185 9.17 -14.11 -4.79
C GLU A 185 8.95 -13.89 -3.29
N LYS A 186 9.82 -13.09 -2.67
CA LYS A 186 9.75 -12.85 -1.22
C LYS A 186 8.55 -11.97 -0.85
N THR A 187 8.15 -11.07 -1.74
CA THR A 187 6.91 -10.30 -1.55
C THR A 187 5.68 -11.22 -1.56
N LEU A 188 5.60 -12.18 -2.49
CA LEU A 188 4.50 -13.16 -2.49
C LEU A 188 4.43 -13.92 -1.16
N ARG A 189 5.57 -14.37 -0.65
CA ARG A 189 5.65 -15.05 0.65
C ARG A 189 5.24 -14.14 1.81
N CYS A 190 5.67 -12.88 1.78
CA CYS A 190 5.33 -11.88 2.79
C CYS A 190 3.82 -11.56 2.77
N MET A 191 3.22 -11.40 1.58
CA MET A 191 1.78 -11.19 1.44
C MET A 191 0.97 -12.41 1.92
N ALA A 192 1.44 -13.64 1.66
CA ALA A 192 0.82 -14.86 2.20
C ALA A 192 0.88 -14.90 3.73
N LEU A 193 1.99 -14.45 4.33
CA LEU A 193 2.13 -14.33 5.78
C LEU A 193 1.11 -13.33 6.35
N LEU A 194 0.96 -12.17 5.73
CA LEU A 194 0.01 -11.14 6.15
C LEU A 194 -1.45 -11.60 5.99
N ASP A 195 -1.80 -12.24 4.87
CA ASP A 195 -3.14 -12.81 4.66
C ASP A 195 -3.49 -13.82 5.75
N ARG A 196 -2.54 -14.69 6.12
CA ARG A 196 -2.69 -15.63 7.23
C ARG A 196 -2.86 -14.89 8.56
N ALA A 197 -2.00 -13.92 8.85
CA ALA A 197 -2.07 -13.15 10.10
C ALA A 197 -3.43 -12.45 10.26
N ASN A 198 -3.93 -11.81 9.21
CA ASN A 198 -5.23 -11.14 9.22
C ASN A 198 -6.39 -12.13 9.36
N THR A 199 -6.39 -13.22 8.59
CA THR A 199 -7.50 -14.19 8.61
C THR A 199 -7.55 -15.02 9.88
N GLU A 200 -6.41 -15.36 10.48
CA GLU A 200 -6.36 -16.04 11.79
C GLU A 200 -6.75 -15.08 12.93
N SER A 201 -6.41 -13.78 12.84
CA SER A 201 -6.74 -12.80 13.90
C SER A 201 -8.17 -12.28 13.83
N TYR A 202 -8.73 -12.10 12.63
CA TYR A 202 -10.01 -11.40 12.45
C TYR A 202 -11.09 -12.24 11.75
N GLY A 203 -10.75 -13.44 11.31
CA GLY A 203 -11.62 -14.32 10.51
C GLY A 203 -11.55 -14.01 9.02
N THR A 204 -12.11 -14.91 8.22
CA THR A 204 -12.19 -14.74 6.77
C THR A 204 -13.20 -13.64 6.42
N PRO A 205 -12.83 -12.63 5.63
CA PRO A 205 -13.75 -11.58 5.20
C PRO A 205 -14.96 -12.14 4.47
N THR A 206 -16.12 -11.54 4.72
CA THR A 206 -17.38 -11.88 4.05
C THR A 206 -17.98 -10.63 3.40
N PRO A 207 -18.66 -10.76 2.26
CA PRO A 207 -19.28 -9.63 1.57
C PRO A 207 -20.20 -8.84 2.49
N VAL A 208 -20.09 -7.53 2.44
CA VAL A 208 -20.89 -6.60 3.24
C VAL A 208 -21.14 -5.31 2.47
N THR A 209 -22.35 -4.76 2.61
CA THR A 209 -22.69 -3.41 2.14
C THR A 209 -22.42 -2.43 3.27
N VAL A 210 -21.63 -1.40 2.99
CA VAL A 210 -21.18 -0.39 3.94
C VAL A 210 -21.84 0.95 3.60
N PRO A 211 -22.58 1.57 4.55
CA PRO A 211 -23.21 2.86 4.31
C PRO A 211 -22.18 4.00 4.30
N LEU A 212 -22.47 5.05 3.53
CA LEU A 212 -21.71 6.30 3.52
C LEU A 212 -22.37 7.39 4.36
N THR A 213 -23.52 7.12 4.97
CA THR A 213 -24.19 8.04 5.90
C THR A 213 -23.46 8.05 7.23
N VAL A 214 -23.15 9.24 7.74
CA VAL A 214 -22.64 9.44 9.09
C VAL A 214 -23.79 9.78 10.02
N GLU A 215 -23.98 8.93 11.04
CA GLU A 215 -25.00 9.13 12.08
C GLU A 215 -24.65 10.35 12.95
N LYS A 216 -25.66 10.99 13.52
CA LYS A 216 -25.49 12.08 14.50
C LYS A 216 -24.70 11.64 15.72
N GLY A 217 -24.00 12.58 16.35
CA GLY A 217 -23.24 12.37 17.59
C GLY A 217 -21.75 12.23 17.34
N PRO A 218 -20.97 12.02 18.42
CA PRO A 218 -19.52 11.93 18.36
C PRO A 218 -19.06 10.74 17.51
N PHE A 219 -18.00 10.94 16.71
CA PHE A 219 -17.41 9.87 15.93
C PHE A 219 -15.92 10.12 15.68
N ILE A 220 -15.23 9.07 15.29
CA ILE A 220 -13.82 9.08 14.87
C ILE A 220 -13.74 8.54 13.44
N VAL A 221 -12.91 9.17 12.60
CA VAL A 221 -12.54 8.63 11.30
C VAL A 221 -11.16 8.00 11.42
N ILE A 222 -11.03 6.71 11.06
CA ILE A 222 -9.75 6.01 11.05
C ILE A 222 -9.32 5.73 9.62
N SER A 223 -8.07 6.08 9.29
CA SER A 223 -7.47 5.95 7.97
C SER A 223 -6.15 5.18 8.03
N GLY A 224 -5.75 4.58 6.93
CA GLY A 224 -4.55 3.75 6.83
C GLY A 224 -4.92 2.28 6.60
N HIS A 225 -4.08 1.36 7.10
CA HIS A 225 -4.21 -0.06 6.76
C HIS A 225 -4.23 -0.97 7.97
N ASP A 226 -3.83 -0.50 9.16
CA ASP A 226 -3.58 -1.33 10.32
C ASP A 226 -4.88 -1.76 11.00
N LEU A 227 -5.23 -3.05 10.84
CA LEU A 227 -6.42 -3.65 11.45
C LEU A 227 -6.27 -3.85 12.96
N HIS A 228 -5.01 -3.94 13.46
CA HIS A 228 -4.74 -4.08 14.88
C HIS A 228 -5.07 -2.77 15.61
N ASP A 229 -4.62 -1.64 15.09
CA ASP A 229 -4.96 -0.32 15.62
C ASP A 229 -6.48 -0.07 15.59
N LEU A 230 -7.16 -0.46 14.50
CA LEU A 230 -8.62 -0.37 14.44
C LEU A 230 -9.27 -1.23 15.53
N LYS A 231 -8.82 -2.48 15.72
CA LYS A 231 -9.37 -3.36 16.76
C LYS A 231 -9.22 -2.75 18.15
N LEU A 232 -8.02 -2.26 18.47
CA LEU A 232 -7.76 -1.59 19.77
C LEU A 232 -8.63 -0.33 19.94
N LEU A 233 -8.81 0.47 18.88
CA LEU A 233 -9.70 1.63 18.92
C LEU A 233 -11.15 1.21 19.19
N LEU A 234 -11.64 0.16 18.52
CA LEU A 234 -12.99 -0.37 18.72
C LEU A 234 -13.19 -0.86 20.16
N GLU A 235 -12.20 -1.56 20.72
CA GLU A 235 -12.23 -2.01 22.12
C GLU A 235 -12.27 -0.83 23.11
N GLN A 236 -11.49 0.21 22.89
CA GLN A 236 -11.42 1.39 23.77
C GLN A 236 -12.63 2.32 23.62
N THR A 237 -13.36 2.27 22.52
CA THR A 237 -14.56 3.09 22.25
C THR A 237 -15.87 2.37 22.57
N GLU A 238 -15.84 1.06 22.87
CA GLU A 238 -17.04 0.30 23.19
C GLU A 238 -17.77 0.88 24.40
N GLY A 239 -19.07 1.17 24.23
CA GLY A 239 -19.89 1.79 25.28
C GLY A 239 -19.60 3.27 25.58
N ARG A 240 -18.68 3.93 24.86
CA ARG A 240 -18.32 5.33 25.08
C ARG A 240 -19.22 6.33 24.34
N GLY A 241 -20.18 5.87 23.54
CA GLY A 241 -21.07 6.74 22.75
C GLY A 241 -20.36 7.41 21.56
N VAL A 242 -19.27 6.83 21.08
CA VAL A 242 -18.49 7.31 19.93
C VAL A 242 -18.58 6.29 18.81
N ASN A 243 -19.03 6.69 17.64
CA ASN A 243 -19.08 5.86 16.43
C ASN A 243 -17.73 5.89 15.69
N ILE A 244 -17.42 4.81 14.98
CA ILE A 244 -16.20 4.69 14.18
C ILE A 244 -16.58 4.59 12.70
N TYR A 245 -15.90 5.38 11.87
CA TYR A 245 -16.01 5.35 10.42
C TYR A 245 -14.63 5.08 9.81
N THR A 246 -14.58 4.17 8.86
CA THR A 246 -13.38 3.90 8.08
C THR A 246 -13.18 4.95 7.00
N HIS A 247 -11.93 5.14 6.55
CA HIS A 247 -11.58 5.97 5.41
C HIS A 247 -10.50 5.26 4.57
N GLY A 248 -10.56 5.42 3.26
CA GLY A 248 -9.53 4.90 2.35
C GLY A 248 -9.36 3.39 2.47
N GLU A 249 -8.15 2.94 2.69
CA GLU A 249 -7.81 1.51 2.75
C GLU A 249 -8.33 0.79 4.02
N MET A 250 -8.94 1.51 4.96
CA MET A 250 -9.58 0.86 6.12
C MET A 250 -10.97 0.29 5.79
N LEU A 251 -11.62 0.65 4.67
CA LEU A 251 -12.94 0.16 4.25
C LEU A 251 -13.08 -1.38 4.32
N PRO A 252 -12.11 -2.19 3.85
CA PRO A 252 -12.25 -3.65 3.88
C PRO A 252 -12.36 -4.25 5.29
N ALA A 253 -12.03 -3.51 6.35
CA ALA A 253 -12.21 -3.95 7.74
C ALA A 253 -13.64 -4.38 8.05
N HIS A 254 -14.64 -3.78 7.41
CA HIS A 254 -16.06 -4.14 7.55
C HIS A 254 -16.39 -5.58 7.12
N GLY A 255 -15.53 -6.20 6.31
CA GLY A 255 -15.68 -7.60 5.90
C GLY A 255 -15.26 -8.61 6.97
N TYR A 256 -14.38 -8.25 7.88
CA TYR A 256 -13.80 -9.16 8.86
C TYR A 256 -14.75 -9.44 10.05
N PRO A 257 -15.10 -10.71 10.33
CA PRO A 257 -16.06 -11.06 11.38
C PRO A 257 -15.73 -10.49 12.76
N ALA A 258 -14.44 -10.53 13.16
CA ALA A 258 -14.02 -10.07 14.48
C ALA A 258 -14.06 -8.54 14.65
N LEU A 259 -14.10 -7.79 13.55
CA LEU A 259 -14.20 -6.32 13.55
C LEU A 259 -15.66 -5.86 13.39
N LYS A 260 -16.40 -6.42 12.43
CA LYS A 260 -17.80 -6.03 12.19
C LYS A 260 -18.77 -6.39 13.31
N LYS A 261 -18.34 -7.19 14.28
CA LYS A 261 -19.16 -7.48 15.49
C LYS A 261 -19.40 -6.25 16.37
N TYR A 262 -18.52 -5.22 16.28
CA TYR A 262 -18.67 -3.98 17.04
C TYR A 262 -19.75 -3.11 16.41
N ALA A 263 -20.87 -2.95 17.10
CA ALA A 263 -22.05 -2.24 16.59
C ALA A 263 -21.81 -0.75 16.28
N HIS A 264 -20.76 -0.16 16.86
CA HIS A 264 -20.36 1.23 16.64
C HIS A 264 -19.34 1.41 15.50
N LEU A 265 -18.89 0.34 14.83
CA LEU A 265 -18.25 0.42 13.52
C LEU A 265 -19.35 0.58 12.45
N LYS A 266 -19.65 1.84 12.10
CA LYS A 266 -20.89 2.21 11.41
C LYS A 266 -20.82 2.18 9.89
N GLY A 267 -19.78 2.75 9.31
CA GLY A 267 -19.71 2.95 7.88
C GLY A 267 -18.37 3.48 7.41
N ASN A 268 -18.35 3.97 6.19
CA ASN A 268 -17.17 4.58 5.59
C ASN A 268 -17.41 6.06 5.33
N PHE A 269 -16.45 6.90 5.72
CA PHE A 269 -16.44 8.33 5.45
C PHE A 269 -15.43 8.64 4.35
N GLY A 270 -15.84 9.47 3.39
CA GLY A 270 -14.95 9.92 2.34
C GLY A 270 -14.55 8.83 1.35
N THR A 271 -13.46 9.08 0.64
CA THR A 271 -12.99 8.24 -0.47
C THR A 271 -11.50 7.89 -0.32
N ALA A 272 -10.70 8.11 -1.36
CA ALA A 272 -9.29 7.75 -1.37
C ALA A 272 -8.40 8.86 -0.81
N TRP A 273 -7.14 8.51 -0.51
CA TRP A 273 -6.13 9.36 0.09
C TRP A 273 -5.97 10.74 -0.57
N GLN A 274 -6.11 10.84 -1.88
CA GLN A 274 -5.94 12.11 -2.62
C GLN A 274 -7.02 13.15 -2.32
N ASN A 275 -8.16 12.75 -1.74
CA ASN A 275 -9.27 13.64 -1.43
C ASN A 275 -9.28 14.13 0.04
N GLN A 276 -8.40 13.62 0.90
CA GLN A 276 -8.33 13.92 2.34
C GLN A 276 -8.42 15.41 2.65
N GLN A 277 -7.61 16.24 1.97
CA GLN A 277 -7.57 17.68 2.25
C GLN A 277 -8.89 18.40 1.97
N LYS A 278 -9.76 17.85 1.13
CA LYS A 278 -11.10 18.37 0.88
C LYS A 278 -12.11 17.76 1.85
N GLU A 279 -12.03 16.46 2.04
CA GLU A 279 -12.99 15.68 2.83
C GLU A 279 -12.92 16.01 4.32
N PHE A 280 -11.72 16.24 4.87
CA PHE A 280 -11.53 16.53 6.29
C PHE A 280 -11.64 18.01 6.65
N ALA A 281 -11.70 18.93 5.68
CA ALA A 281 -11.67 20.38 5.93
C ALA A 281 -12.75 20.88 6.91
N ALA A 282 -13.96 20.32 6.84
CA ALA A 282 -15.09 20.70 7.69
C ALA A 282 -15.62 19.54 8.55
N LEU A 283 -14.78 18.50 8.77
CA LEU A 283 -15.17 17.34 9.53
C LEU A 283 -15.25 17.67 11.03
N PRO A 284 -16.41 17.49 11.71
CA PRO A 284 -16.53 17.74 13.16
C PRO A 284 -16.12 16.50 13.97
N ALA A 285 -14.99 15.88 13.62
CA ALA A 285 -14.49 14.66 14.25
C ALA A 285 -12.96 14.57 14.12
N PRO A 286 -12.28 13.87 15.04
CA PRO A 286 -10.87 13.57 14.87
C PRO A 286 -10.64 12.52 13.79
N VAL A 287 -9.44 12.60 13.19
CA VAL A 287 -8.94 11.63 12.21
C VAL A 287 -7.70 10.96 12.76
N LEU A 288 -7.72 9.63 12.86
CA LEU A 288 -6.58 8.82 13.27
C LEU A 288 -5.93 8.16 12.04
N PHE A 289 -4.66 8.47 11.80
CA PHE A 289 -3.85 7.81 10.78
C PHE A 289 -2.99 6.71 11.41
N THR A 290 -3.19 5.49 10.96
CA THR A 290 -2.47 4.31 11.45
C THR A 290 -1.21 4.02 10.65
N THR A 291 -1.24 4.28 9.34
CA THR A 291 -0.12 4.08 8.41
C THR A 291 -0.22 5.09 7.24
N ASN A 292 0.49 4.84 6.11
CA ASN A 292 0.30 5.61 4.89
C ASN A 292 -1.18 5.51 4.41
N CYS A 293 -1.76 6.34 3.62
CA CYS A 293 -1.19 7.48 2.90
C CYS A 293 -1.64 8.79 3.57
N LEU A 294 -0.80 9.40 4.35
CA LEU A 294 -1.09 10.70 4.96
C LEU A 294 -0.83 11.81 3.93
N MET A 295 -1.85 12.61 3.61
CA MET A 295 -1.66 13.89 2.93
C MET A 295 -1.36 14.98 3.97
N PRO A 296 -0.41 15.92 3.70
CA PRO A 296 -0.13 17.02 4.62
C PRO A 296 -1.42 17.71 5.08
N PRO A 297 -1.75 17.69 6.38
CA PRO A 297 -2.99 18.28 6.88
C PRO A 297 -3.01 19.79 6.67
N LYS A 298 -4.18 20.32 6.32
CA LYS A 298 -4.39 21.79 6.27
C LYS A 298 -4.64 22.33 7.67
N ALA A 299 -4.24 23.57 7.92
CA ALA A 299 -4.47 24.27 9.19
C ALA A 299 -5.94 24.25 9.65
N SER A 300 -6.91 24.13 8.72
CA SER A 300 -8.34 24.08 9.03
C SER A 300 -8.79 22.81 9.78
N TYR A 301 -7.95 21.74 9.82
CA TYR A 301 -8.29 20.49 10.50
C TYR A 301 -7.10 19.79 11.17
N ALA A 302 -5.90 20.36 11.12
CA ALA A 302 -4.69 19.76 11.71
C ALA A 302 -4.83 19.56 13.23
N ASP A 303 -5.58 20.42 13.92
CA ASP A 303 -5.84 20.37 15.38
C ASP A 303 -6.58 19.11 15.85
N ARG A 304 -7.11 18.32 14.93
CA ARG A 304 -7.86 17.09 15.21
C ARG A 304 -7.34 15.86 14.44
N VAL A 305 -6.12 15.96 13.92
CA VAL A 305 -5.44 14.84 13.27
C VAL A 305 -4.45 14.20 14.24
N PHE A 306 -4.52 12.89 14.34
CA PHE A 306 -3.67 12.06 15.17
C PHE A 306 -2.93 11.03 14.31
N THR A 307 -1.72 10.69 14.71
CA THR A 307 -0.90 9.67 14.04
C THR A 307 -0.47 8.59 15.03
N THR A 308 -0.10 7.43 14.55
CA THR A 308 0.47 6.35 15.37
C THR A 308 1.42 5.48 14.54
N SER A 309 2.16 4.58 15.19
CA SER A 309 3.11 3.68 14.53
C SER A 309 4.20 4.45 13.77
N VAL A 310 4.49 4.10 12.53
CA VAL A 310 5.53 4.74 11.70
C VAL A 310 5.06 6.01 11.00
N VAL A 311 3.75 6.28 11.00
CA VAL A 311 3.22 7.50 10.37
C VAL A 311 3.37 8.69 11.33
N SER A 312 3.95 9.77 10.83
CA SER A 312 4.18 10.97 11.64
C SER A 312 4.21 12.23 10.79
N TYR A 313 3.76 13.33 11.39
CA TYR A 313 3.78 14.65 10.77
C TYR A 313 4.08 15.71 11.84
N PRO A 314 4.82 16.79 11.51
CA PRO A 314 5.13 17.86 12.46
C PRO A 314 3.87 18.42 13.15
N GLU A 315 3.99 18.73 14.44
CA GLU A 315 2.95 19.37 15.25
C GLU A 315 1.68 18.54 15.51
N LEU A 316 1.53 17.35 14.93
CA LEU A 316 0.41 16.45 15.23
C LEU A 316 0.65 15.63 16.50
N VAL A 317 -0.43 15.32 17.20
CA VAL A 317 -0.37 14.39 18.34
C VAL A 317 -0.09 12.98 17.81
N HIS A 318 0.98 12.37 18.31
CA HIS A 318 1.36 11.00 17.98
C HIS A 318 1.02 10.06 19.14
N ILE A 319 0.24 9.02 18.84
CA ILE A 319 -0.11 7.97 19.81
C ILE A 319 1.04 6.95 19.86
N GLY A 320 1.61 6.77 21.05
CA GLY A 320 2.76 5.90 21.30
C GLY A 320 2.49 4.41 21.18
N GLU A 321 3.49 3.63 21.60
CA GLU A 321 3.47 2.16 21.49
C GLU A 321 2.40 1.51 22.36
N GLU A 322 2.02 2.16 23.48
CA GLU A 322 0.95 1.69 24.38
C GLU A 322 -0.44 1.72 23.74
N LYS A 323 -0.57 2.37 22.58
CA LYS A 323 -1.83 2.49 21.82
C LYS A 323 -3.00 2.98 22.70
N ASP A 324 -2.74 3.97 23.58
CA ASP A 324 -3.79 4.67 24.32
C ASP A 324 -4.47 5.71 23.42
N PHE A 325 -5.66 5.40 22.93
CA PHE A 325 -6.45 6.28 22.08
C PHE A 325 -7.33 7.27 22.87
N THR A 326 -7.16 7.39 24.19
CA THR A 326 -7.90 8.35 25.01
C THR A 326 -7.88 9.77 24.44
N PRO A 327 -6.74 10.34 23.96
CA PRO A 327 -6.75 11.69 23.38
C PRO A 327 -7.64 11.82 22.14
N VAL A 328 -7.72 10.78 21.31
CA VAL A 328 -8.59 10.74 20.11
C VAL A 328 -10.06 10.68 20.51
N ILE A 329 -10.37 9.84 21.52
CA ILE A 329 -11.74 9.66 22.05
C ILE A 329 -12.24 10.95 22.69
N GLU A 330 -11.43 11.59 23.54
CA GLU A 330 -11.77 12.86 24.18
C GLU A 330 -12.00 13.96 23.15
N LYS A 331 -11.18 14.02 22.10
CA LYS A 331 -11.37 14.96 20.99
C LYS A 331 -12.67 14.72 20.24
N ALA A 332 -13.08 13.47 20.05
CA ALA A 332 -14.37 13.15 19.42
C ALA A 332 -15.55 13.61 20.29
N LEU A 333 -15.48 13.41 21.60
CA LEU A 333 -16.50 13.88 22.56
C LEU A 333 -16.54 15.41 22.62
N GLU A 334 -15.41 16.09 22.62
CA GLU A 334 -15.29 17.55 22.58
C GLU A 334 -15.97 18.13 21.33
N LEU A 335 -15.68 17.58 20.15
CA LEU A 335 -16.22 18.05 18.88
C LEU A 335 -17.71 17.72 18.70
N GLY A 336 -18.21 16.68 19.35
CA GLY A 336 -19.63 16.29 19.40
C GLY A 336 -20.22 15.74 18.12
N GLY A 337 -19.51 15.77 17.00
CA GLY A 337 -19.97 15.25 15.72
C GLY A 337 -21.08 16.08 15.05
N TYR A 338 -21.84 15.44 14.19
CA TYR A 338 -23.00 16.08 13.52
C TYR A 338 -24.23 16.10 14.42
N ALA A 339 -25.02 17.19 14.35
CA ALA A 339 -26.26 17.34 15.11
C ALA A 339 -27.40 16.44 14.57
N VAL A 340 -27.33 16.05 13.30
CA VAL A 340 -28.28 15.17 12.59
C VAL A 340 -27.50 14.23 11.69
N ASP A 341 -28.12 13.13 11.30
CA ASP A 341 -27.53 12.20 10.32
C ASP A 341 -27.18 12.92 9.02
N ARG A 342 -25.99 12.66 8.51
CA ARG A 342 -25.47 13.30 7.30
C ARG A 342 -25.27 12.26 6.20
N PRO A 343 -26.12 12.25 5.17
CA PRO A 343 -25.91 11.41 4.01
C PRO A 343 -24.72 11.94 3.19
N PHE A 344 -23.84 11.04 2.83
CA PHE A 344 -22.76 11.26 1.87
C PHE A 344 -22.92 10.30 0.70
N THR A 345 -22.26 10.61 -0.39
CA THR A 345 -22.21 9.76 -1.59
C THR A 345 -20.78 9.57 -2.04
N GLY A 346 -20.51 8.47 -2.72
CA GLY A 346 -19.28 8.30 -3.48
C GLY A 346 -19.22 9.26 -4.67
N ILE A 347 -18.14 9.21 -5.42
CA ILE A 347 -17.91 10.18 -6.52
C ILE A 347 -18.87 10.02 -7.70
N ASN A 348 -19.57 8.88 -7.81
CA ASN A 348 -20.58 8.61 -8.84
C ASN A 348 -22.03 8.73 -8.33
N GLY A 349 -22.21 9.11 -7.06
CA GLY A 349 -23.51 9.37 -6.46
C GLY A 349 -24.12 8.19 -5.67
N GLY A 350 -23.44 7.05 -5.56
CA GLY A 350 -23.86 5.93 -4.73
C GLY A 350 -23.79 6.26 -3.24
N SER A 351 -24.78 5.80 -2.46
CA SER A 351 -24.87 6.03 -1.01
C SER A 351 -24.30 4.88 -0.17
N THR A 352 -23.89 3.81 -0.81
CA THR A 352 -23.29 2.61 -0.20
C THR A 352 -22.14 2.11 -1.08
N VAL A 353 -21.24 1.35 -0.47
CA VAL A 353 -20.19 0.60 -1.16
C VAL A 353 -20.18 -0.84 -0.65
N MET A 354 -19.68 -1.77 -1.46
CA MET A 354 -19.53 -3.16 -1.05
C MET A 354 -18.05 -3.52 -0.90
N THR A 355 -17.73 -4.39 0.07
CA THR A 355 -16.39 -4.94 0.27
C THR A 355 -16.48 -6.37 0.82
N GLY A 356 -15.33 -7.03 1.06
CA GLY A 356 -15.27 -8.35 1.68
C GLY A 356 -15.25 -9.52 0.69
N PHE A 357 -15.04 -9.28 -0.60
CA PHE A 357 -14.88 -10.31 -1.62
C PHE A 357 -13.44 -10.86 -1.70
N ALA A 358 -12.84 -11.12 -0.54
CA ALA A 358 -11.54 -11.76 -0.46
C ALA A 358 -11.60 -13.22 -0.96
N ARG A 359 -10.43 -13.86 -1.09
CA ARG A 359 -10.31 -15.22 -1.65
C ARG A 359 -11.30 -16.22 -1.02
N GLY A 360 -11.50 -16.17 0.29
CA GLY A 360 -12.43 -17.08 0.98
C GLY A 360 -13.86 -16.95 0.49
N ALA A 361 -14.36 -15.72 0.32
CA ALA A 361 -15.71 -15.46 -0.19
C ALA A 361 -15.86 -15.85 -1.67
N VAL A 362 -14.90 -15.45 -2.52
CA VAL A 362 -14.95 -15.77 -3.96
C VAL A 362 -14.81 -17.26 -4.23
N LEU A 363 -13.89 -17.94 -3.51
CA LEU A 363 -13.69 -19.38 -3.68
C LEU A 363 -14.87 -20.21 -3.12
N SER A 364 -15.57 -19.71 -2.12
CA SER A 364 -16.83 -20.37 -1.67
C SER A 364 -17.94 -20.33 -2.72
N ALA A 365 -17.88 -19.39 -3.66
CA ALA A 365 -18.80 -19.27 -4.79
C ALA A 365 -18.22 -19.82 -6.10
N ALA A 366 -17.08 -20.56 -6.03
CA ALA A 366 -16.32 -20.99 -7.20
C ALA A 366 -17.18 -21.80 -8.20
N ASP A 367 -18.01 -22.72 -7.72
CA ASP A 367 -18.90 -23.52 -8.60
C ASP A 367 -19.84 -22.63 -9.40
N THR A 368 -20.45 -21.62 -8.77
CA THR A 368 -21.32 -20.64 -9.44
C THR A 368 -20.56 -19.83 -10.48
N VAL A 369 -19.33 -19.38 -10.16
CA VAL A 369 -18.48 -18.64 -11.09
C VAL A 369 -18.09 -19.54 -12.29
N ILE A 370 -17.66 -20.78 -12.03
CA ILE A 370 -17.27 -21.74 -13.08
C ILE A 370 -18.46 -22.05 -14.01
N GLU A 371 -19.64 -22.26 -13.45
CA GLU A 371 -20.85 -22.51 -14.24
C GLU A 371 -21.23 -21.29 -15.08
N ALA A 372 -21.15 -20.09 -14.51
CA ALA A 372 -21.41 -18.84 -15.24
C ALA A 372 -20.43 -18.62 -16.40
N VAL A 373 -19.15 -18.98 -16.23
CA VAL A 373 -18.16 -18.93 -17.32
C VAL A 373 -18.45 -20.01 -18.37
N LYS A 374 -18.71 -21.26 -17.97
CA LYS A 374 -19.00 -22.37 -18.89
C LYS A 374 -20.29 -22.13 -19.71
N SER A 375 -21.29 -21.51 -19.13
CA SER A 375 -22.53 -21.14 -19.83
C SER A 375 -22.40 -19.89 -20.71
N GLY A 376 -21.29 -19.18 -20.62
CA GLY A 376 -21.06 -17.92 -21.33
C GLY A 376 -21.76 -16.71 -20.69
N ALA A 377 -22.34 -16.87 -19.51
CA ALA A 377 -22.92 -15.74 -18.74
C ALA A 377 -21.83 -14.77 -18.27
N ILE A 378 -20.65 -15.27 -17.91
CA ILE A 378 -19.44 -14.47 -17.68
C ILE A 378 -18.46 -14.78 -18.81
N ARG A 379 -18.17 -13.77 -19.62
CA ARG A 379 -17.23 -13.91 -20.73
C ARG A 379 -15.83 -13.43 -20.38
N HIS A 380 -15.69 -12.46 -19.48
CA HIS A 380 -14.41 -11.88 -19.14
C HIS A 380 -14.38 -11.33 -17.72
N PHE A 381 -13.19 -11.32 -17.12
CA PHE A 381 -12.88 -10.69 -15.85
C PHE A 381 -11.92 -9.53 -16.08
N PHE A 382 -12.14 -8.42 -15.39
CA PHE A 382 -11.19 -7.32 -15.30
C PHE A 382 -10.72 -7.15 -13.87
N LEU A 383 -9.41 -7.18 -13.62
CA LEU A 383 -8.83 -6.69 -12.38
C LEU A 383 -8.46 -5.22 -12.57
N VAL A 384 -9.35 -4.32 -12.14
CA VAL A 384 -9.12 -2.87 -12.17
C VAL A 384 -8.75 -2.42 -10.77
N ALA A 385 -7.46 -2.21 -10.52
CA ALA A 385 -6.95 -2.10 -9.15
C ALA A 385 -5.75 -1.16 -9.02
N GLY A 386 -5.37 -0.86 -7.79
CA GLY A 386 -4.20 -0.06 -7.45
C GLY A 386 -4.55 1.26 -6.80
N CYS A 387 -3.63 2.23 -6.82
CA CYS A 387 -3.75 3.42 -5.99
C CYS A 387 -4.36 4.63 -6.71
N ASP A 388 -4.22 4.71 -8.04
CA ASP A 388 -4.49 5.89 -8.86
C ASP A 388 -3.83 7.19 -8.31
N GLY A 389 -3.80 8.25 -9.03
CA GLY A 389 -3.08 9.46 -8.61
C GLY A 389 -4.00 10.63 -8.26
N ALA A 390 -3.40 11.67 -7.67
CA ALA A 390 -4.10 12.89 -7.23
C ALA A 390 -4.25 13.96 -8.33
N ARG A 391 -3.61 13.79 -9.50
CA ARG A 391 -3.64 14.85 -10.54
C ARG A 391 -5.06 15.09 -11.03
N PRO A 392 -5.50 16.36 -11.18
CA PRO A 392 -6.83 16.70 -11.69
C PRO A 392 -7.07 16.13 -13.10
N GLY A 393 -8.36 15.87 -13.43
CA GLY A 393 -8.78 15.42 -14.75
C GLY A 393 -8.58 13.93 -15.01
N ARG A 394 -8.12 13.16 -14.04
CA ARG A 394 -8.00 11.70 -14.15
C ARG A 394 -9.34 11.02 -13.93
N ASN A 395 -9.89 10.37 -14.94
CA ASN A 395 -11.13 9.60 -14.88
C ASN A 395 -11.06 8.29 -15.67
N TYR A 396 -9.87 7.91 -16.17
CA TYR A 396 -9.71 6.74 -17.01
C TYR A 396 -10.35 5.49 -16.40
N TYR A 397 -10.03 5.18 -15.14
CA TYR A 397 -10.52 3.96 -14.48
C TYR A 397 -12.04 3.97 -14.26
N THR A 398 -12.61 5.13 -13.95
CA THR A 398 -14.06 5.31 -13.85
C THR A 398 -14.74 5.03 -15.19
N GLU A 399 -14.26 5.65 -16.25
CA GLU A 399 -14.83 5.49 -17.59
C GLU A 399 -14.57 4.10 -18.17
N PHE A 400 -13.43 3.48 -17.86
CA PHE A 400 -13.16 2.09 -18.22
C PHE A 400 -14.20 1.15 -17.61
N VAL A 401 -14.42 1.24 -16.29
CA VAL A 401 -15.39 0.37 -15.58
C VAL A 401 -16.81 0.59 -16.06
N LYS A 402 -17.24 1.84 -16.28
CA LYS A 402 -18.58 2.15 -16.81
C LYS A 402 -18.84 1.53 -18.20
N GLN A 403 -17.79 1.34 -19.00
CA GLN A 403 -17.91 0.80 -20.35
C GLN A 403 -17.70 -0.72 -20.44
N THR A 404 -17.42 -1.39 -19.29
CA THR A 404 -17.29 -2.86 -19.29
C THR A 404 -18.62 -3.51 -19.72
N PRO A 405 -18.58 -4.51 -20.64
CA PRO A 405 -19.79 -5.20 -21.10
C PRO A 405 -20.57 -5.86 -19.96
N ALA A 406 -21.88 -6.01 -20.13
CA ALA A 406 -22.78 -6.56 -19.11
C ALA A 406 -22.48 -8.02 -18.73
N ASP A 407 -21.79 -8.77 -19.60
CA ASP A 407 -21.33 -10.14 -19.42
C ASP A 407 -19.91 -10.25 -18.85
N THR A 408 -19.44 -9.21 -18.13
CA THR A 408 -18.11 -9.17 -17.51
C THR A 408 -18.19 -8.86 -16.02
N VAL A 409 -17.19 -9.32 -15.28
CA VAL A 409 -17.01 -9.06 -13.85
C VAL A 409 -15.78 -8.18 -13.64
N VAL A 410 -15.90 -7.20 -12.74
CA VAL A 410 -14.83 -6.32 -12.32
C VAL A 410 -14.42 -6.68 -10.89
N LEU A 411 -13.19 -7.13 -10.73
CA LEU A 411 -12.52 -7.29 -9.44
C LEU A 411 -11.73 -6.01 -9.16
N THR A 412 -11.73 -5.55 -7.92
CA THR A 412 -10.96 -4.38 -7.53
C THR A 412 -10.32 -4.56 -6.17
N LEU A 413 -9.26 -3.80 -5.89
CA LEU A 413 -8.63 -3.65 -4.58
C LEU A 413 -7.86 -2.33 -4.52
N ALA A 414 -7.44 -1.93 -3.31
CA ALA A 414 -6.71 -0.70 -3.04
C ALA A 414 -7.51 0.60 -3.29
N CYS A 415 -6.89 1.76 -3.09
CA CYS A 415 -7.57 3.07 -3.16
C CYS A 415 -8.16 3.41 -4.52
N GLY A 416 -7.68 2.82 -5.60
CA GLY A 416 -8.21 3.02 -6.95
C GLY A 416 -9.69 2.65 -7.09
N LYS A 417 -10.18 1.72 -6.24
CA LYS A 417 -11.60 1.34 -6.17
C LYS A 417 -12.55 2.53 -6.03
N TYR A 418 -12.15 3.57 -5.29
CA TYR A 418 -13.00 4.73 -5.03
C TYR A 418 -13.33 5.57 -6.28
N ARG A 419 -12.71 5.26 -7.42
CA ARG A 419 -13.10 5.84 -8.71
C ARG A 419 -14.43 5.32 -9.21
N PHE A 420 -14.88 4.14 -8.71
CA PHE A 420 -16.07 3.46 -9.26
C PHE A 420 -16.77 2.51 -8.28
N ASN A 421 -16.32 2.32 -7.05
CA ASN A 421 -16.91 1.32 -6.13
C ASN A 421 -18.29 1.68 -5.62
N ASP A 422 -18.76 2.89 -5.87
CA ASP A 422 -20.12 3.35 -5.60
C ASP A 422 -21.05 3.24 -6.82
N LEU A 423 -20.60 2.61 -7.92
CA LEU A 423 -21.42 2.28 -9.08
C LEU A 423 -22.20 0.99 -8.83
N ASP A 424 -23.47 0.97 -9.28
CA ASP A 424 -24.22 -0.27 -9.42
C ASP A 424 -24.03 -0.82 -10.84
N LEU A 425 -23.23 -1.87 -10.97
CA LEU A 425 -23.03 -2.58 -12.24
C LEU A 425 -24.02 -3.75 -12.43
N GLY A 426 -24.91 -4.00 -11.46
CA GLY A 426 -25.82 -5.14 -11.47
C GLY A 426 -25.16 -6.47 -11.09
N THR A 427 -25.82 -7.56 -11.42
CA THR A 427 -25.44 -8.93 -11.04
C THR A 427 -25.42 -9.88 -12.24
N ILE A 428 -24.62 -10.94 -12.15
CA ILE A 428 -24.62 -12.09 -13.07
C ILE A 428 -24.76 -13.37 -12.23
N GLY A 429 -25.80 -14.16 -12.48
CA GLY A 429 -26.03 -15.41 -11.75
C GLY A 429 -26.20 -15.21 -10.23
N GLY A 430 -26.67 -14.03 -9.79
CA GLY A 430 -26.76 -13.67 -8.38
C GLY A 430 -25.46 -13.12 -7.76
N LEU A 431 -24.36 -13.10 -8.50
CA LEU A 431 -23.09 -12.51 -8.08
C LEU A 431 -23.00 -11.04 -8.51
N PRO A 432 -22.53 -10.11 -7.66
CA PRO A 432 -22.27 -8.73 -8.09
C PRO A 432 -21.24 -8.70 -9.21
N ARG A 433 -21.43 -7.82 -10.19
CA ARG A 433 -20.44 -7.61 -11.23
C ARG A 433 -19.21 -6.80 -10.75
N LEU A 434 -19.33 -6.08 -9.66
CA LEU A 434 -18.24 -5.33 -9.03
C LEU A 434 -17.94 -5.92 -7.66
N MET A 435 -16.71 -6.43 -7.47
CA MET A 435 -16.31 -7.11 -6.24
C MET A 435 -15.01 -6.46 -5.70
N ASP A 436 -15.10 -5.85 -4.52
CA ASP A 436 -13.93 -5.35 -3.80
C ASP A 436 -13.27 -6.47 -2.98
N VAL A 437 -12.09 -6.89 -3.42
CA VAL A 437 -11.29 -7.96 -2.80
C VAL A 437 -10.69 -7.52 -1.47
N GLY A 438 -10.34 -6.23 -1.33
CA GLY A 438 -9.77 -5.73 -0.08
C GLY A 438 -8.83 -4.54 -0.22
N GLN A 439 -7.91 -4.40 0.73
CA GLN A 439 -6.82 -3.43 0.71
C GLN A 439 -5.78 -3.78 -0.37
N CYS A 440 -4.84 -2.87 -0.64
CA CYS A 440 -3.62 -3.25 -1.38
C CYS A 440 -2.83 -4.36 -0.65
N ASN A 441 -2.94 -4.44 0.67
CA ASN A 441 -2.41 -5.53 1.49
C ASN A 441 -3.04 -6.90 1.16
N ASP A 442 -4.22 -6.92 0.54
CA ASP A 442 -4.96 -8.14 0.15
C ASP A 442 -4.67 -8.57 -1.30
N ALA A 443 -3.62 -8.04 -1.94
CA ALA A 443 -3.22 -8.44 -3.29
C ALA A 443 -2.97 -9.96 -3.41
N TYR A 444 -2.51 -10.62 -2.35
CA TYR A 444 -2.41 -12.08 -2.28
C TYR A 444 -3.76 -12.76 -2.54
N SER A 445 -4.83 -12.21 -2.01
CA SER A 445 -6.19 -12.72 -2.21
C SER A 445 -6.58 -12.71 -3.70
N ALA A 446 -6.28 -11.62 -4.42
CA ALA A 446 -6.54 -11.53 -5.86
C ALA A 446 -5.71 -12.55 -6.67
N ILE A 447 -4.44 -12.74 -6.30
CA ILE A 447 -3.55 -13.75 -6.90
C ILE A 447 -4.13 -15.15 -6.69
N GLN A 448 -4.58 -15.48 -5.48
CA GLN A 448 -5.15 -16.80 -5.16
C GLN A 448 -6.47 -17.06 -5.91
N ILE A 449 -7.30 -16.04 -6.11
CA ILE A 449 -8.52 -16.13 -6.93
C ILE A 449 -8.14 -16.47 -8.38
N ALA A 450 -7.18 -15.78 -8.97
CA ALA A 450 -6.73 -16.04 -10.34
C ALA A 450 -6.14 -17.46 -10.50
N LEU A 451 -5.29 -17.89 -9.57
CA LEU A 451 -4.71 -19.23 -9.57
C LEU A 451 -5.76 -20.34 -9.42
N ALA A 452 -6.74 -20.13 -8.55
CA ALA A 452 -7.83 -21.10 -8.36
C ALA A 452 -8.72 -21.22 -9.61
N LEU A 453 -9.03 -20.10 -10.28
CA LEU A 453 -9.75 -20.11 -11.55
C LEU A 453 -8.94 -20.82 -12.64
N ALA A 454 -7.64 -20.54 -12.76
CA ALA A 454 -6.76 -21.22 -13.72
C ALA A 454 -6.76 -22.74 -13.50
N ASN A 455 -6.62 -23.19 -12.26
CA ASN A 455 -6.71 -24.60 -11.90
C ASN A 455 -8.07 -25.21 -12.27
N ALA A 456 -9.17 -24.52 -11.98
CA ALA A 456 -10.52 -25.01 -12.26
C ALA A 456 -10.80 -25.15 -13.76
N PHE A 457 -10.18 -24.34 -14.59
CA PHE A 457 -10.28 -24.40 -16.05
C PHE A 457 -9.18 -25.25 -16.71
N GLY A 458 -8.20 -25.73 -15.94
CA GLY A 458 -7.09 -26.53 -16.44
C GLY A 458 -6.14 -25.76 -17.38
N CYS A 459 -5.94 -24.48 -17.12
CA CYS A 459 -5.12 -23.58 -17.94
C CYS A 459 -4.14 -22.75 -17.09
N GLY A 460 -3.24 -22.01 -17.72
CA GLY A 460 -2.40 -21.01 -17.05
C GLY A 460 -3.15 -19.72 -16.78
N VAL A 461 -2.65 -18.90 -15.83
CA VAL A 461 -3.28 -17.62 -15.50
C VAL A 461 -3.35 -16.68 -16.71
N ASN A 462 -2.34 -16.71 -17.59
CA ASN A 462 -2.29 -15.91 -18.81
C ASN A 462 -3.27 -16.36 -19.91
N GLU A 463 -3.87 -17.54 -19.74
CA GLU A 463 -4.87 -18.10 -20.66
C GLU A 463 -6.30 -17.88 -20.16
N LEU A 464 -6.46 -17.39 -18.92
CA LEU A 464 -7.77 -17.00 -18.39
C LEU A 464 -8.35 -15.83 -19.18
N PRO A 465 -9.68 -15.72 -19.32
CA PRO A 465 -10.34 -14.51 -19.80
C PRO A 465 -10.26 -13.40 -18.72
N LEU A 466 -9.04 -13.03 -18.33
CA LEU A 466 -8.73 -12.07 -17.28
C LEU A 466 -7.76 -11.02 -17.81
N SER A 467 -8.14 -9.77 -17.71
CA SER A 467 -7.27 -8.64 -18.04
C SER A 467 -6.95 -7.80 -16.81
N MET A 468 -5.69 -7.37 -16.69
CA MET A 468 -5.22 -6.53 -15.59
C MET A 468 -5.03 -5.08 -16.06
N VAL A 469 -5.79 -4.17 -15.45
CA VAL A 469 -5.75 -2.72 -15.69
C VAL A 469 -5.38 -2.05 -14.37
N LEU A 470 -4.08 -1.88 -14.16
CA LEU A 470 -3.53 -1.52 -12.87
C LEU A 470 -3.11 -0.05 -12.81
N SER A 471 -3.30 0.54 -11.65
CA SER A 471 -2.75 1.85 -11.30
C SER A 471 -1.71 1.73 -10.20
N TRP A 472 -0.69 2.58 -10.25
CA TRP A 472 0.33 2.62 -9.21
C TRP A 472 0.47 4.03 -8.63
N TYR A 473 0.97 4.10 -7.42
CA TYR A 473 1.28 5.37 -6.77
C TYR A 473 2.59 5.30 -5.99
N GLU A 474 2.75 4.30 -5.14
CA GLU A 474 3.89 4.19 -4.22
C GLU A 474 4.47 2.77 -4.19
N GLN A 475 5.37 2.52 -3.26
CA GLN A 475 6.27 1.37 -3.23
C GLN A 475 5.55 0.01 -3.08
N LYS A 476 4.38 -0.04 -2.44
CA LYS A 476 3.60 -1.29 -2.37
C LYS A 476 3.14 -1.75 -3.76
N ALA A 477 2.82 -0.81 -4.64
CA ALA A 477 2.51 -1.17 -6.03
C ALA A 477 3.72 -1.73 -6.78
N VAL A 478 4.94 -1.26 -6.46
CA VAL A 478 6.18 -1.79 -7.06
C VAL A 478 6.40 -3.25 -6.66
N CYS A 479 6.32 -3.57 -5.37
CA CYS A 479 6.52 -4.95 -4.93
C CYS A 479 5.43 -5.90 -5.43
N ILE A 480 4.17 -5.46 -5.55
CA ILE A 480 3.10 -6.23 -6.17
C ILE A 480 3.40 -6.48 -7.65
N LEU A 481 3.82 -5.46 -8.41
CA LEU A 481 4.20 -5.63 -9.81
C LEU A 481 5.30 -6.68 -9.95
N LEU A 482 6.37 -6.57 -9.17
CA LEU A 482 7.47 -7.55 -9.19
C LEU A 482 6.99 -8.97 -8.84
N THR A 483 6.00 -9.11 -7.95
CA THR A 483 5.35 -10.40 -7.66
C THR A 483 4.62 -10.95 -8.88
N LEU A 484 3.87 -10.13 -9.60
CA LEU A 484 3.18 -10.55 -10.82
C LEU A 484 4.18 -11.00 -11.90
N LEU A 485 5.29 -10.27 -12.05
CA LEU A 485 6.36 -10.65 -12.98
C LEU A 485 7.04 -11.96 -12.57
N HIS A 486 7.32 -12.17 -11.28
CA HIS A 486 7.86 -13.41 -10.75
C HIS A 486 6.94 -14.61 -11.06
N LEU A 487 5.62 -14.41 -10.97
CA LEU A 487 4.62 -15.43 -11.33
C LEU A 487 4.45 -15.62 -12.85
N GLY A 488 5.20 -14.88 -13.67
CA GLY A 488 5.12 -14.96 -15.13
C GLY A 488 3.83 -14.35 -15.70
N ILE A 489 3.14 -13.49 -14.96
CA ILE A 489 1.93 -12.83 -15.42
C ILE A 489 2.28 -11.76 -16.44
N ARG A 490 1.50 -11.69 -17.52
CA ARG A 490 1.75 -10.86 -18.71
C ARG A 490 0.55 -9.98 -19.06
N ASN A 491 0.80 -9.06 -20.03
CA ASN A 491 -0.23 -8.22 -20.64
C ASN A 491 -0.93 -7.28 -19.66
N ILE A 492 -0.16 -6.64 -18.77
CA ILE A 492 -0.65 -5.68 -17.78
C ILE A 492 -0.76 -4.29 -18.40
N ARG A 493 -1.94 -3.67 -18.34
CA ARG A 493 -2.12 -2.23 -18.56
C ARG A 493 -1.74 -1.49 -17.30
N LEU A 494 -0.74 -0.60 -17.37
CA LEU A 494 -0.22 0.12 -16.22
C LEU A 494 -0.38 1.62 -16.39
N GLY A 495 -0.94 2.26 -15.40
CA GLY A 495 -1.13 3.71 -15.36
C GLY A 495 -1.09 4.28 -13.94
N PRO A 496 -1.41 5.57 -13.82
CA PRO A 496 -1.69 6.56 -14.88
C PRO A 496 -0.47 6.96 -15.71
N THR A 497 0.74 6.78 -15.19
CA THR A 497 2.03 6.99 -15.88
C THR A 497 2.92 5.79 -15.65
N LEU A 498 3.95 5.62 -16.46
CA LEU A 498 4.99 4.64 -16.18
C LEU A 498 5.95 5.17 -15.11
N PRO A 499 6.58 4.28 -14.31
CA PRO A 499 7.50 4.70 -13.25
C PRO A 499 8.71 5.47 -13.79
N ALA A 500 8.97 6.65 -13.21
CA ALA A 500 10.10 7.52 -13.60
C ALA A 500 11.49 6.91 -13.32
N PHE A 501 11.56 5.91 -12.44
CA PHE A 501 12.80 5.22 -12.09
C PHE A 501 13.16 4.08 -13.05
N LEU A 502 12.33 3.78 -14.05
CA LEU A 502 12.66 2.80 -15.07
C LEU A 502 13.45 3.48 -16.19
N SER A 503 14.66 2.97 -16.45
CA SER A 503 15.43 3.35 -17.63
C SER A 503 14.75 2.86 -18.92
N PRO A 504 15.03 3.44 -20.08
CA PRO A 504 14.50 2.95 -21.34
C PRO A 504 14.79 1.47 -21.61
N ASN A 505 15.99 1.00 -21.27
CA ASN A 505 16.38 -0.40 -21.46
C ASN A 505 15.60 -1.34 -20.55
N VAL A 506 15.49 -1.00 -19.25
CA VAL A 506 14.70 -1.80 -18.30
C VAL A 506 13.22 -1.77 -18.67
N LEU A 507 12.69 -0.63 -19.09
CA LEU A 507 11.31 -0.53 -19.57
C LEU A 507 11.07 -1.41 -20.80
N ASN A 508 11.95 -1.35 -21.80
CA ASN A 508 11.85 -2.21 -22.99
C ASN A 508 11.89 -3.68 -22.62
N TYR A 509 12.77 -4.07 -21.67
CA TYR A 509 12.79 -5.45 -21.16
C TYR A 509 11.45 -5.87 -20.58
N LEU A 510 10.79 -5.00 -19.81
CA LEU A 510 9.47 -5.28 -19.21
C LEU A 510 8.37 -5.37 -20.30
N VAL A 511 8.41 -4.53 -21.30
CA VAL A 511 7.47 -4.56 -22.43
C VAL A 511 7.64 -5.86 -23.24
N ASP A 512 8.87 -6.19 -23.64
CA ASP A 512 9.16 -7.33 -24.52
C ASP A 512 8.91 -8.69 -23.85
N ASN A 513 9.24 -8.81 -22.55
CA ASN A 513 9.15 -10.06 -21.85
C ASN A 513 7.80 -10.29 -21.13
N PHE A 514 7.13 -9.22 -20.72
CA PHE A 514 5.91 -9.31 -19.91
C PHE A 514 4.69 -8.61 -20.54
N GLY A 515 4.85 -7.91 -21.67
CA GLY A 515 3.75 -7.23 -22.34
C GLY A 515 3.16 -6.08 -21.52
N ILE A 516 3.97 -5.43 -20.66
CA ILE A 516 3.51 -4.25 -19.91
C ILE A 516 3.29 -3.12 -20.90
N ALA A 517 2.12 -2.49 -20.85
CA ALA A 517 1.77 -1.38 -21.72
C ALA A 517 1.11 -0.24 -20.93
N PRO A 518 1.33 1.02 -21.30
CA PRO A 518 0.61 2.13 -20.69
C PRO A 518 -0.89 2.05 -21.02
N ILE A 519 -1.71 2.60 -20.13
CA ILE A 519 -3.11 2.88 -20.45
C ILE A 519 -3.20 3.90 -21.60
N THR A 520 -4.26 3.80 -22.43
CA THR A 520 -4.52 4.72 -23.53
C THR A 520 -5.88 5.42 -23.35
N THR A 521 -6.90 5.05 -24.11
CA THR A 521 -8.28 5.43 -23.83
C THR A 521 -9.09 4.22 -23.39
N PRO A 522 -10.11 4.39 -22.54
CA PRO A 522 -10.95 3.27 -22.09
C PRO A 522 -11.49 2.43 -23.26
N GLU A 523 -11.98 3.07 -24.32
CA GLU A 523 -12.55 2.40 -25.49
C GLU A 523 -11.51 1.58 -26.27
N ALA A 524 -10.31 2.16 -26.46
CA ALA A 524 -9.24 1.51 -27.19
C ALA A 524 -8.69 0.31 -26.42
N ASP A 525 -8.50 0.47 -25.11
CA ASP A 525 -8.00 -0.60 -24.25
C ASP A 525 -9.04 -1.72 -24.12
N LEU A 526 -10.32 -1.41 -23.89
CA LEU A 526 -11.39 -2.42 -23.87
C LEU A 526 -11.47 -3.21 -25.18
N LYS A 527 -11.43 -2.51 -26.32
CA LYS A 527 -11.44 -3.17 -27.64
C LYS A 527 -10.26 -4.11 -27.84
N GLN A 528 -9.10 -3.78 -27.26
CA GLN A 528 -7.90 -4.61 -27.37
C GLN A 528 -7.95 -5.80 -26.41
N LEU A 529 -8.43 -5.61 -25.18
CA LEU A 529 -8.46 -6.62 -24.13
C LEU A 529 -9.57 -7.66 -24.32
N LEU A 530 -10.62 -7.33 -25.08
CA LEU A 530 -11.75 -8.22 -25.37
C LEU A 530 -11.66 -8.96 -26.72
N LYS A 531 -10.52 -8.85 -27.44
CA LYS A 531 -10.26 -9.62 -28.65
C LYS A 531 -9.85 -11.04 -28.33
#